data_8fd3bbfc56e27ea6bc35b1324390a73b
#
_entry.id   8fd3bbfc56e27ea6bc35b1324390a73b
#
_cell.length_a   1.000
_cell.length_b   1.000
_cell.length_c   1.000
_cell.angle_alpha   90.00
_cell.angle_beta   90.00
_cell.angle_gamma   90.00
#
_symmetry.space_group_name_H-M   'P 1'
#
loop_
_entity.id
_entity.type
_entity.pdbx_description
1 polymer ?
#
loop_
_entity_poly.entity_id
_entity_poly.type
_entity_poly.pdbx_seq_one_letter_code
_entity_poly.pdbx_strand_id
1 'polypeptide(L)'
;MSETTAAPLSRAQDEVAELLSDLIRIDTTNTGDTATGKGERAAAEWVAGKLGEVGIPSVVHESERGRASLVARIEGQDSSRPALLVHGHLDVVPADPAEWSVHPFSGEERDGYVWGRGAVDMKDMDAMTLALVRDWARTGVRPPRDVVLAFVADEEAGGKLGARYLVEEHPDLFEGCTEAISEVGGFSITVRDDLRLYLVQTAEKGLAWMRLTAGGKPGHGSFVHDDNAVTRLCSAVARLGSARLPTTLTPPMRSFLAAVEDAYGIEIDPDEPEQALARLGSISRMIGAALRNTVNPTMLDAGYKANVIPGTASATVDGRFLYGQEEEFERQLAGLLGEGVQREWLVHDQAVETTFDGPLVDAMGAALKAEDDGARPVPFTMSGGTDAKSFERLGMRCFGFSPLRLPPDLDFASLFHGIDERVPVESLRFGIRVLDRFLRAC
;
A
#
# COMPACT_ATOMS: atom_id res chain seq x y z
N MET A 1 -15.98 41.28 9.38
CA MET A 1 -15.32 39.97 9.15
C MET A 1 -16.43 39.04 8.71
N SER A 2 -16.50 38.82 7.40
CA SER A 2 -17.52 37.95 6.77
C SER A 2 -17.08 36.51 7.01
N GLU A 3 -17.85 35.75 7.77
CA GLU A 3 -17.76 34.29 7.79
C GLU A 3 -18.08 33.81 6.37
N THR A 4 -17.04 33.44 5.64
CA THR A 4 -17.21 32.67 4.41
C THR A 4 -17.61 31.27 4.86
N THR A 5 -18.91 31.03 4.99
CA THR A 5 -19.44 29.67 5.11
C THR A 5 -18.91 28.89 3.91
N ALA A 6 -18.01 27.97 4.16
CA ALA A 6 -17.57 27.00 3.15
C ALA A 6 -18.82 26.37 2.56
N ALA A 7 -18.99 26.43 1.23
CA ALA A 7 -20.02 25.69 0.55
C ALA A 7 -19.88 24.21 0.92
N PRO A 8 -20.95 23.52 1.25
CA PRO A 8 -20.84 22.13 1.63
C PRO A 8 -20.25 21.34 0.46
N LEU A 9 -19.29 20.42 0.75
CA LEU A 9 -18.68 19.46 -0.20
C LEU A 9 -19.70 18.47 -0.80
N SER A 10 -20.97 18.93 -0.95
CA SER A 10 -22.07 18.06 -1.34
C SER A 10 -21.79 17.35 -2.66
N ARG A 11 -21.26 18.07 -3.66
CA ARG A 11 -21.00 17.48 -4.98
C ARG A 11 -19.91 16.42 -4.94
N ALA A 12 -18.80 16.67 -4.23
CA ALA A 12 -17.75 15.67 -4.08
C ALA A 12 -18.28 14.40 -3.40
N GLN A 13 -19.06 14.56 -2.33
CA GLN A 13 -19.67 13.43 -1.62
C GLN A 13 -20.72 12.70 -2.45
N ASP A 14 -21.41 13.40 -3.35
CA ASP A 14 -22.43 12.81 -4.23
C ASP A 14 -21.79 12.04 -5.40
N GLU A 15 -20.68 12.56 -5.99
CA GLU A 15 -20.05 11.96 -7.17
C GLU A 15 -19.01 10.87 -6.85
N VAL A 16 -18.50 10.75 -5.60
CA VAL A 16 -17.37 9.86 -5.29
C VAL A 16 -17.65 8.39 -5.58
N ALA A 17 -18.86 7.91 -5.26
CA ALA A 17 -19.21 6.50 -5.50
C ALA A 17 -19.29 6.20 -7.00
N GLU A 18 -19.82 7.14 -7.81
CA GLU A 18 -19.86 7.01 -9.26
C GLU A 18 -18.45 7.05 -9.87
N LEU A 19 -17.59 7.97 -9.42
CA LEU A 19 -16.20 8.05 -9.88
C LEU A 19 -15.42 6.77 -9.58
N LEU A 20 -15.59 6.23 -8.36
CA LEU A 20 -14.98 4.95 -7.98
C LEU A 20 -15.52 3.80 -8.84
N SER A 21 -16.85 3.72 -9.02
CA SER A 21 -17.48 2.71 -9.85
C SER A 21 -16.97 2.74 -11.28
N ASP A 22 -16.80 3.93 -11.85
CA ASP A 22 -16.28 4.10 -13.20
C ASP A 22 -14.81 3.70 -13.31
N LEU A 23 -13.96 4.05 -12.32
CA LEU A 23 -12.57 3.61 -12.26
C LEU A 23 -12.46 2.08 -12.16
N ILE A 24 -13.31 1.44 -11.34
CA ILE A 24 -13.34 -0.03 -11.20
C ILE A 24 -13.74 -0.69 -12.52
N ARG A 25 -14.68 -0.12 -13.29
CA ARG A 25 -15.11 -0.65 -14.61
C ARG A 25 -13.99 -0.64 -15.64
N ILE A 26 -12.99 0.20 -15.47
CA ILE A 26 -11.78 0.17 -16.28
C ILE A 26 -10.84 -0.91 -15.72
N ASP A 27 -10.80 -2.06 -16.41
CA ASP A 27 -9.91 -3.17 -16.07
C ASP A 27 -8.45 -2.77 -16.31
N THR A 28 -7.71 -2.56 -15.23
CA THR A 28 -6.29 -2.21 -15.20
C THR A 28 -5.45 -3.34 -14.58
N THR A 29 -5.86 -4.59 -14.79
CA THR A 29 -5.16 -5.76 -14.23
C THR A 29 -3.69 -5.77 -14.61
N ASN A 30 -2.84 -5.76 -13.60
CA ASN A 30 -1.40 -5.89 -13.71
C ASN A 30 -0.98 -7.34 -13.36
N THR A 31 -0.41 -8.03 -14.31
CA THR A 31 0.08 -9.41 -14.14
C THR A 31 1.59 -9.47 -13.89
N GLY A 32 2.25 -8.31 -13.80
CA GLY A 32 3.72 -8.21 -13.80
C GLY A 32 4.36 -8.41 -15.18
N ASP A 33 3.57 -8.69 -16.21
CA ASP A 33 4.02 -8.86 -17.60
C ASP A 33 3.23 -7.90 -18.51
N THR A 34 3.93 -6.97 -19.16
CA THR A 34 3.34 -5.98 -20.06
C THR A 34 2.66 -6.59 -21.29
N ALA A 35 2.99 -7.83 -21.64
CA ALA A 35 2.35 -8.53 -22.76
C ALA A 35 0.96 -9.10 -22.40
N THR A 36 0.71 -9.37 -21.12
CA THR A 36 -0.54 -9.97 -20.62
C THR A 36 -1.37 -9.02 -19.76
N GLY A 37 -0.75 -7.99 -19.16
CA GLY A 37 -1.44 -6.94 -18.42
C GLY A 37 -2.34 -6.07 -19.32
N LYS A 38 -3.36 -5.45 -18.74
CA LYS A 38 -4.27 -4.54 -19.45
C LYS A 38 -3.66 -3.15 -19.62
N GLY A 39 -2.82 -2.74 -18.67
CA GLY A 39 -2.22 -1.42 -18.59
C GLY A 39 -3.18 -0.34 -18.08
N GLU A 40 -2.62 0.77 -17.68
CA GLU A 40 -3.32 1.86 -16.97
C GLU A 40 -3.74 3.02 -17.89
N ARG A 41 -3.32 3.01 -19.18
CA ARG A 41 -3.58 4.12 -20.11
C ARG A 41 -5.06 4.54 -20.15
N ALA A 42 -5.99 3.59 -20.21
CA ALA A 42 -7.41 3.91 -20.26
C ALA A 42 -7.90 4.62 -18.99
N ALA A 43 -7.41 4.20 -17.81
CA ALA A 43 -7.73 4.84 -16.55
C ALA A 43 -7.08 6.24 -16.44
N ALA A 44 -5.81 6.38 -16.83
CA ALA A 44 -5.12 7.67 -16.85
C ALA A 44 -5.81 8.67 -17.79
N GLU A 45 -6.20 8.26 -18.98
CA GLU A 45 -6.94 9.11 -19.93
C GLU A 45 -8.34 9.46 -19.41
N TRP A 46 -9.01 8.54 -18.71
CA TRP A 46 -10.31 8.82 -18.08
C TRP A 46 -10.17 9.85 -16.96
N VAL A 47 -9.15 9.71 -16.07
CA VAL A 47 -8.83 10.70 -15.02
C VAL A 47 -8.51 12.06 -15.65
N ALA A 48 -7.69 12.10 -16.71
CA ALA A 48 -7.39 13.33 -17.45
C ALA A 48 -8.66 14.00 -17.98
N GLY A 49 -9.59 13.21 -18.52
CA GLY A 49 -10.89 13.70 -18.97
C GLY A 49 -11.70 14.35 -17.85
N LYS A 50 -11.77 13.67 -16.69
CA LYS A 50 -12.49 14.17 -15.50
C LYS A 50 -11.87 15.45 -14.92
N LEU A 51 -10.55 15.59 -14.92
CA LEU A 51 -9.85 16.81 -14.54
C LEU A 51 -10.11 17.92 -15.58
N GLY A 52 -10.07 17.59 -16.87
CA GLY A 52 -10.35 18.51 -17.97
C GLY A 52 -11.76 19.08 -17.96
N GLU A 53 -12.79 18.31 -17.55
CA GLU A 53 -14.18 18.78 -17.39
C GLU A 53 -14.31 20.00 -16.45
N VAL A 54 -13.37 20.17 -15.53
CA VAL A 54 -13.33 21.27 -14.54
C VAL A 54 -12.16 22.22 -14.76
N GLY A 55 -11.45 22.09 -15.89
CA GLY A 55 -10.37 23.00 -16.27
C GLY A 55 -9.03 22.78 -15.56
N ILE A 56 -8.83 21.62 -14.94
CA ILE A 56 -7.54 21.25 -14.33
C ILE A 56 -6.65 20.64 -15.42
N PRO A 57 -5.50 21.25 -15.76
CA PRO A 57 -4.57 20.68 -16.72
C PRO A 57 -3.84 19.47 -16.12
N SER A 58 -3.61 18.46 -16.93
CA SER A 58 -2.85 17.27 -16.54
C SER A 58 -2.04 16.73 -17.71
N VAL A 59 -1.00 15.95 -17.41
CA VAL A 59 -0.12 15.34 -18.41
C VAL A 59 -0.06 13.83 -18.15
N VAL A 60 -0.25 13.06 -19.23
CA VAL A 60 -0.08 11.61 -19.18
C VAL A 60 1.34 11.26 -19.65
N HIS A 61 2.05 10.51 -18.84
CA HIS A 61 3.38 9.99 -19.10
C HIS A 61 3.31 8.47 -19.28
N GLU A 62 3.86 7.95 -20.34
CA GLU A 62 3.87 6.52 -20.64
C GLU A 62 5.31 6.01 -20.71
N SER A 63 5.66 5.11 -19.81
CA SER A 63 7.01 4.51 -19.75
C SER A 63 7.19 3.41 -20.79
N GLU A 64 6.20 2.54 -20.90
CA GLU A 64 6.08 1.48 -21.90
C GLU A 64 4.63 1.41 -22.38
N ARG A 65 4.39 0.72 -23.48
CA ARG A 65 3.04 0.59 -24.07
C ARG A 65 2.00 0.15 -23.03
N GLY A 66 1.04 1.02 -22.77
CA GLY A 66 -0.06 0.80 -21.81
C GLY A 66 0.26 1.21 -20.38
N ARG A 67 1.53 1.30 -19.99
CA ARG A 67 1.98 1.71 -18.64
C ARG A 67 1.98 3.23 -18.55
N ALA A 68 0.84 3.81 -18.27
CA ALA A 68 0.63 5.25 -18.29
C ALA A 68 0.24 5.79 -16.93
N SER A 69 0.98 6.80 -16.49
CA SER A 69 0.73 7.57 -15.28
C SER A 69 0.25 8.97 -15.64
N LEU A 70 -0.51 9.61 -14.77
CA LEU A 70 -0.97 10.99 -14.95
C LEU A 70 -0.46 11.87 -13.83
N VAL A 71 0.01 13.07 -14.17
CA VAL A 71 0.41 14.08 -13.18
C VAL A 71 -0.35 15.39 -13.44
N ALA A 72 -0.85 16.01 -12.36
CA ALA A 72 -1.48 17.32 -12.38
C ALA A 72 -0.99 18.16 -11.19
N ARG A 73 -0.95 19.49 -11.33
CA ARG A 73 -0.62 20.42 -10.23
C ARG A 73 -1.81 21.35 -9.99
N ILE A 74 -2.26 21.37 -8.75
CA ILE A 74 -3.28 22.29 -8.26
C ILE A 74 -2.53 23.47 -7.61
N GLU A 75 -2.66 24.65 -8.19
CA GLU A 75 -2.02 25.85 -7.66
C GLU A 75 -2.62 26.25 -6.31
N GLY A 76 -1.76 26.40 -5.31
CA GLY A 76 -2.10 26.90 -3.98
C GLY A 76 -2.28 28.43 -3.94
N GLN A 77 -2.61 28.93 -2.74
CA GLN A 77 -2.67 30.36 -2.45
C GLN A 77 -1.26 30.98 -2.38
N ASP A 78 -0.27 30.18 -1.95
CA ASP A 78 1.12 30.56 -1.80
C ASP A 78 2.03 29.46 -2.37
N SER A 79 2.46 29.64 -3.61
CA SER A 79 3.36 28.72 -4.32
C SER A 79 4.82 28.80 -3.83
N SER A 80 5.15 29.71 -2.92
CA SER A 80 6.49 29.74 -2.28
C SER A 80 6.61 28.72 -1.14
N ARG A 81 5.50 28.18 -0.64
CA ARG A 81 5.48 27.08 0.33
C ARG A 81 5.84 25.77 -0.35
N PRO A 82 6.52 24.85 0.36
CA PRO A 82 6.75 23.51 -0.14
C PRO A 82 5.42 22.83 -0.56
N ALA A 83 5.40 22.23 -1.75
CA ALA A 83 4.24 21.54 -2.27
C ALA A 83 3.99 20.19 -1.54
N LEU A 84 2.77 19.71 -1.59
CA LEU A 84 2.37 18.39 -1.11
C LEU A 84 2.07 17.48 -2.32
N LEU A 85 2.63 16.28 -2.32
CA LEU A 85 2.25 15.23 -3.26
C LEU A 85 1.09 14.41 -2.69
N VAL A 86 0.06 14.18 -3.50
CA VAL A 86 -0.98 13.17 -3.28
C VAL A 86 -0.86 12.17 -4.40
N HIS A 87 -0.48 10.94 -4.10
CA HIS A 87 -0.32 9.92 -5.13
C HIS A 87 -1.16 8.69 -4.86
N GLY A 88 -1.52 8.01 -5.94
CA GLY A 88 -2.23 6.75 -5.91
C GLY A 88 -1.95 5.96 -7.18
N HIS A 89 -2.14 4.64 -7.13
CA HIS A 89 -1.93 3.79 -8.29
C HIS A 89 -3.26 3.42 -8.99
N LEU A 90 -3.18 3.25 -10.31
CA LEU A 90 -4.33 2.93 -11.15
C LEU A 90 -4.46 1.44 -11.43
N ASP A 91 -3.36 0.68 -11.33
CA ASP A 91 -3.37 -0.76 -11.56
C ASP A 91 -3.97 -1.55 -10.39
N VAL A 92 -4.30 -2.78 -10.64
CA VAL A 92 -4.88 -3.70 -9.66
C VAL A 92 -4.37 -5.12 -9.90
N VAL A 93 -4.31 -5.93 -8.84
CA VAL A 93 -3.98 -7.36 -8.97
C VAL A 93 -5.07 -8.13 -9.74
N PRO A 94 -4.73 -9.29 -10.35
CA PRO A 94 -5.71 -10.14 -11.01
C PRO A 94 -6.86 -10.58 -10.10
N ALA A 95 -8.03 -10.77 -10.69
CA ALA A 95 -9.21 -11.32 -10.02
C ALA A 95 -9.88 -12.37 -10.92
N ASP A 96 -10.23 -13.53 -10.36
CA ASP A 96 -11.00 -14.56 -11.06
C ASP A 96 -12.50 -14.33 -10.83
N PRO A 97 -13.27 -13.93 -11.86
CA PRO A 97 -14.70 -13.69 -11.70
C PRO A 97 -15.51 -14.88 -11.17
N ALA A 98 -14.99 -16.11 -11.29
CA ALA A 98 -15.67 -17.30 -10.81
C ALA A 98 -15.68 -17.42 -9.27
N GLU A 99 -14.79 -16.70 -8.59
CA GLU A 99 -14.70 -16.69 -7.12
C GLU A 99 -15.49 -15.57 -6.47
N TRP A 100 -16.00 -14.58 -7.25
CA TRP A 100 -16.63 -13.36 -6.74
C TRP A 100 -18.16 -13.45 -6.74
N SER A 101 -18.79 -12.82 -5.74
CA SER A 101 -20.24 -12.66 -5.64
C SER A 101 -20.81 -11.70 -6.68
N VAL A 102 -19.99 -10.75 -7.16
CA VAL A 102 -20.27 -9.82 -8.26
C VAL A 102 -19.09 -9.83 -9.21
N HIS A 103 -19.29 -9.42 -10.47
CA HIS A 103 -18.13 -9.34 -11.38
C HIS A 103 -17.10 -8.32 -10.85
N PRO A 104 -15.80 -8.69 -10.70
CA PRO A 104 -14.78 -7.86 -10.06
C PRO A 104 -14.58 -6.47 -10.70
N PHE A 105 -14.98 -6.30 -11.96
CA PHE A 105 -14.92 -5.01 -12.66
C PHE A 105 -16.32 -4.45 -12.95
N SER A 106 -17.35 -4.78 -12.14
CA SER A 106 -18.69 -4.20 -12.29
C SER A 106 -18.81 -2.79 -11.75
N GLY A 107 -18.04 -2.44 -10.70
CA GLY A 107 -18.24 -1.21 -9.95
C GLY A 107 -19.69 -1.08 -9.45
N GLU A 108 -20.27 -2.20 -8.99
CA GLU A 108 -21.66 -2.24 -8.53
C GLU A 108 -21.78 -1.53 -7.17
N GLU A 109 -22.72 -0.58 -7.07
CA GLU A 109 -23.14 -0.07 -5.77
C GLU A 109 -24.27 -0.96 -5.23
N ARG A 110 -24.00 -1.66 -4.12
CA ARG A 110 -24.93 -2.58 -3.49
C ARG A 110 -24.79 -2.55 -1.97
N ASP A 111 -25.92 -2.50 -1.27
CA ASP A 111 -25.99 -2.54 0.19
C ASP A 111 -25.16 -1.44 0.89
N GLY A 112 -24.99 -0.27 0.24
CA GLY A 112 -24.23 0.86 0.76
C GLY A 112 -22.73 0.75 0.55
N TYR A 113 -22.26 -0.20 -0.29
CA TYR A 113 -20.87 -0.39 -0.66
C TYR A 113 -20.68 -0.26 -2.18
N VAL A 114 -19.52 0.23 -2.60
CA VAL A 114 -19.03 0.04 -3.97
C VAL A 114 -18.18 -1.22 -4.00
N TRP A 115 -18.52 -2.15 -4.90
CA TRP A 115 -17.90 -3.46 -5.02
C TRP A 115 -17.00 -3.53 -6.26
N GLY A 116 -15.84 -4.13 -6.09
CA GLY A 116 -14.97 -4.47 -7.20
C GLY A 116 -13.49 -4.46 -6.84
N ARG A 117 -12.67 -5.03 -7.69
CA ARG A 117 -11.22 -5.03 -7.56
C ARG A 117 -10.69 -3.59 -7.68
N GLY A 118 -9.89 -3.15 -6.69
CA GLY A 118 -9.43 -1.78 -6.55
C GLY A 118 -10.35 -0.91 -5.69
N ALA A 119 -11.43 -1.45 -5.09
CA ALA A 119 -12.32 -0.69 -4.24
C ALA A 119 -11.68 -0.25 -2.92
N VAL A 120 -10.61 -0.92 -2.46
CA VAL A 120 -9.81 -0.55 -1.27
C VAL A 120 -8.31 -0.48 -1.55
N ASP A 121 -7.88 -0.95 -2.73
CA ASP A 121 -6.49 -1.00 -3.15
C ASP A 121 -6.37 -0.63 -4.64
N MET A 122 -6.21 0.71 -4.99
CA MET A 122 -6.47 1.87 -4.14
C MET A 122 -7.34 2.92 -4.85
N LYS A 123 -8.20 2.50 -5.78
CA LYS A 123 -9.06 3.41 -6.56
C LYS A 123 -10.04 4.22 -5.70
N ASP A 124 -10.29 3.81 -4.44
CA ASP A 124 -11.06 4.58 -3.47
C ASP A 124 -10.40 5.93 -3.15
N MET A 125 -9.09 5.93 -2.87
CA MET A 125 -8.34 7.18 -2.64
C MET A 125 -8.23 8.01 -3.92
N ASP A 126 -8.03 7.37 -5.07
CA ASP A 126 -8.04 8.05 -6.37
C ASP A 126 -9.37 8.77 -6.60
N ALA A 127 -10.49 8.09 -6.35
CA ALA A 127 -11.82 8.65 -6.51
C ALA A 127 -12.12 9.78 -5.50
N MET A 128 -11.72 9.62 -4.23
CA MET A 128 -11.86 10.66 -3.22
C MET A 128 -11.06 11.92 -3.57
N THR A 129 -9.81 11.73 -3.99
CA THR A 129 -8.93 12.82 -4.43
C THR A 129 -9.50 13.52 -5.64
N LEU A 130 -9.94 12.78 -6.65
CA LEU A 130 -10.53 13.30 -7.88
C LEU A 130 -11.80 14.09 -7.59
N ALA A 131 -12.72 13.55 -6.80
CA ALA A 131 -13.96 14.22 -6.40
C ALA A 131 -13.69 15.55 -5.69
N LEU A 132 -12.73 15.53 -4.76
CA LEU A 132 -12.36 16.71 -3.98
C LEU A 132 -11.79 17.84 -4.85
N VAL A 133 -10.79 17.56 -5.68
CA VAL A 133 -10.16 18.60 -6.50
C VAL A 133 -11.09 19.14 -7.58
N ARG A 134 -12.01 18.31 -8.08
CA ARG A 134 -13.10 18.74 -8.99
C ARG A 134 -14.06 19.70 -8.29
N ASP A 135 -14.43 19.44 -7.03
CA ASP A 135 -15.27 20.35 -6.24
C ASP A 135 -14.55 21.69 -5.98
N TRP A 136 -13.27 21.64 -5.64
CA TRP A 136 -12.44 22.84 -5.48
C TRP A 136 -12.40 23.70 -6.75
N ALA A 137 -12.16 23.09 -7.90
CA ALA A 137 -12.15 23.79 -9.18
C ALA A 137 -13.50 24.47 -9.49
N ARG A 138 -14.62 23.79 -9.23
CA ARG A 138 -15.97 24.32 -9.43
C ARG A 138 -16.33 25.45 -8.46
N THR A 139 -15.82 25.40 -7.22
CA THR A 139 -16.12 26.37 -6.17
C THR A 139 -15.08 27.46 -6.00
N GLY A 140 -13.97 27.37 -6.72
CA GLY A 140 -12.88 28.35 -6.65
C GLY A 140 -12.04 28.23 -5.38
N VAL A 141 -12.09 27.09 -4.69
CA VAL A 141 -11.24 26.80 -3.53
C VAL A 141 -9.80 26.57 -3.99
N ARG A 142 -8.85 27.22 -3.32
CA ARG A 142 -7.42 26.99 -3.49
C ARG A 142 -6.81 26.54 -2.18
N PRO A 143 -6.02 25.44 -2.17
CA PRO A 143 -5.32 24.98 -0.97
C PRO A 143 -4.25 26.03 -0.56
N PRO A 144 -3.73 25.99 0.68
CA PRO A 144 -2.75 26.97 1.14
C PRO A 144 -1.39 26.88 0.43
N ARG A 145 -1.03 25.71 -0.09
CA ARG A 145 0.18 25.41 -0.87
C ARG A 145 -0.16 24.61 -2.12
N ASP A 146 0.74 24.51 -3.07
CA ASP A 146 0.52 23.67 -4.24
C ASP A 146 0.31 22.20 -3.82
N VAL A 147 -0.62 21.53 -4.51
CA VAL A 147 -0.85 20.10 -4.38
C VAL A 147 -0.56 19.43 -5.74
N VAL A 148 0.41 18.54 -5.76
CA VAL A 148 0.72 17.72 -6.93
C VAL A 148 -0.08 16.43 -6.81
N LEU A 149 -0.79 16.05 -7.87
CA LEU A 149 -1.49 14.79 -7.97
C LEU A 149 -0.70 13.86 -8.89
N ALA A 150 -0.48 12.62 -8.49
CA ALA A 150 0.13 11.60 -9.33
C ALA A 150 -0.70 10.32 -9.26
N PHE A 151 -1.39 9.98 -10.35
CA PHE A 151 -2.07 8.70 -10.55
C PHE A 151 -1.12 7.82 -11.35
N VAL A 152 -0.50 6.85 -10.69
CA VAL A 152 0.64 6.13 -11.25
C VAL A 152 0.28 4.72 -11.71
N ALA A 153 1.12 4.16 -12.56
CA ALA A 153 1.03 2.80 -13.06
C ALA A 153 1.93 1.85 -12.28
N ASP A 154 1.71 0.54 -12.40
CA ASP A 154 2.67 -0.53 -12.12
C ASP A 154 3.03 -0.75 -10.63
N GLU A 155 2.28 -0.19 -9.69
CA GLU A 155 2.56 -0.35 -8.25
C GLU A 155 2.55 -1.83 -7.87
N GLU A 156 1.53 -2.57 -8.28
CA GLU A 156 1.28 -3.97 -7.97
C GLU A 156 2.35 -4.95 -8.52
N ALA A 157 3.22 -4.44 -9.41
CA ALA A 157 4.39 -5.16 -9.91
C ALA A 157 5.73 -4.53 -9.49
N GLY A 158 5.72 -3.58 -8.54
CA GLY A 158 6.88 -2.97 -7.92
C GLY A 158 7.21 -1.57 -8.42
N GLY A 159 6.29 -0.89 -9.11
CA GLY A 159 6.33 0.55 -9.44
C GLY A 159 7.43 0.99 -10.40
N LYS A 160 8.14 0.04 -11.03
CA LYS A 160 9.29 0.37 -11.89
C LYS A 160 8.89 1.18 -13.11
N LEU A 161 7.75 0.84 -13.71
CA LEU A 161 7.22 1.47 -14.92
C LEU A 161 6.24 2.62 -14.61
N GLY A 162 6.00 2.90 -13.33
CA GLY A 162 5.13 3.96 -12.83
C GLY A 162 5.89 5.01 -12.02
N ALA A 163 5.74 5.00 -10.71
CA ALA A 163 6.33 6.01 -9.82
C ALA A 163 7.86 6.09 -9.96
N ARG A 164 8.54 4.96 -10.04
CA ARG A 164 10.01 4.94 -10.22
C ARG A 164 10.43 5.61 -11.53
N TYR A 165 9.75 5.29 -12.63
CA TYR A 165 10.00 5.93 -13.92
C TYR A 165 9.81 7.45 -13.85
N LEU A 166 8.72 7.92 -13.22
CA LEU A 166 8.47 9.36 -13.08
C LEU A 166 9.56 10.05 -12.25
N VAL A 167 10.01 9.44 -11.17
CA VAL A 167 11.06 9.99 -10.30
C VAL A 167 12.42 10.05 -10.99
N GLU A 168 12.75 9.05 -11.81
CA GLU A 168 14.05 8.95 -12.48
C GLU A 168 14.09 9.79 -13.77
N GLU A 169 13.04 9.79 -14.59
CA GLU A 169 13.03 10.43 -15.91
C GLU A 169 12.35 11.83 -15.91
N HIS A 170 11.46 12.11 -14.93
CA HIS A 170 10.68 13.33 -14.86
C HIS A 170 10.63 13.94 -13.44
N PRO A 171 11.78 14.07 -12.74
CA PRO A 171 11.81 14.57 -11.36
C PRO A 171 11.28 16.01 -11.21
N ASP A 172 11.32 16.81 -12.30
CA ASP A 172 10.81 18.17 -12.38
C ASP A 172 9.30 18.27 -12.12
N LEU A 173 8.53 17.22 -12.39
CA LEU A 173 7.09 17.15 -12.07
C LEU A 173 6.83 17.33 -10.57
N PHE A 174 7.78 16.95 -9.74
CA PHE A 174 7.69 16.94 -8.29
C PHE A 174 8.49 18.06 -7.64
N GLU A 175 8.93 19.05 -8.43
CA GLU A 175 9.70 20.19 -7.90
C GLU A 175 8.94 20.90 -6.78
N GLY A 176 9.63 21.11 -5.66
CA GLY A 176 9.10 21.75 -4.45
C GLY A 176 8.29 20.82 -3.54
N CYS A 177 8.01 19.57 -3.92
CA CYS A 177 7.38 18.61 -3.02
C CYS A 177 8.36 18.14 -1.94
N THR A 178 7.96 18.24 -0.67
CA THR A 178 8.76 17.80 0.48
C THR A 178 8.06 16.74 1.31
N GLU A 179 6.76 16.57 1.09
CA GLU A 179 5.90 15.64 1.78
C GLU A 179 4.92 14.98 0.80
N ALA A 180 4.51 13.75 1.11
CA ALA A 180 3.54 13.01 0.31
C ALA A 180 2.54 12.28 1.19
N ILE A 181 1.30 12.13 0.68
CA ILE A 181 0.31 11.19 1.22
C ILE A 181 -0.13 10.20 0.14
N SER A 182 -0.45 8.99 0.57
CA SER A 182 -0.93 7.91 -0.30
C SER A 182 -1.78 6.92 0.49
N GLU A 183 -1.89 5.73 -0.07
CA GLU A 183 -2.66 4.58 0.40
C GLU A 183 -2.21 3.99 1.76
N VAL A 184 -2.89 2.93 2.12
CA VAL A 184 -2.62 2.01 3.26
C VAL A 184 -2.42 2.72 4.58
N GLY A 185 -3.30 3.66 4.88
CA GLY A 185 -3.35 4.37 6.16
C GLY A 185 -4.56 5.27 6.23
N GLY A 186 -4.78 5.89 7.39
CA GLY A 186 -5.94 6.75 7.63
C GLY A 186 -7.24 6.01 7.95
N PHE A 187 -7.32 4.70 7.81
CA PHE A 187 -8.50 3.92 8.14
C PHE A 187 -8.61 3.61 9.64
N SER A 188 -9.86 3.44 10.11
CA SER A 188 -10.15 3.28 11.53
C SER A 188 -10.22 1.83 12.00
N ILE A 189 -9.76 1.61 13.25
CA ILE A 189 -10.07 0.43 14.06
C ILE A 189 -10.96 0.88 15.21
N THR A 190 -12.16 0.36 15.31
CA THR A 190 -13.06 0.66 16.43
C THR A 190 -12.64 -0.11 17.66
N VAL A 191 -12.23 0.60 18.72
CA VAL A 191 -11.90 0.04 20.04
C VAL A 191 -13.15 -0.07 20.90
N ARG A 192 -13.95 0.99 20.88
CA ARG A 192 -15.26 1.13 21.51
C ARG A 192 -16.02 2.28 20.84
N ASP A 193 -17.28 2.46 21.18
CA ASP A 193 -18.15 3.44 20.49
C ASP A 193 -17.61 4.87 20.47
N ASP A 194 -16.87 5.25 21.52
CA ASP A 194 -16.29 6.59 21.71
C ASP A 194 -14.80 6.68 21.36
N LEU A 195 -14.17 5.61 20.87
CA LEU A 195 -12.74 5.59 20.55
C LEU A 195 -12.43 4.73 19.32
N ARG A 196 -11.79 5.34 18.34
CA ARG A 196 -11.26 4.70 17.14
C ARG A 196 -9.78 5.07 16.95
N LEU A 197 -8.95 4.07 16.73
CA LEU A 197 -7.57 4.28 16.29
C LEU A 197 -7.56 4.41 14.78
N TYR A 198 -7.00 5.51 14.27
CA TYR A 198 -6.77 5.72 12.85
C TYR A 198 -5.31 5.45 12.54
N LEU A 199 -5.06 4.42 11.76
CA LEU A 199 -3.70 3.98 11.44
C LEU A 199 -3.09 4.88 10.37
N VAL A 200 -2.05 5.64 10.70
CA VAL A 200 -1.27 6.40 9.73
C VAL A 200 0.01 5.64 9.44
N GLN A 201 0.20 5.21 8.20
CA GLN A 201 1.40 4.49 7.82
C GLN A 201 2.56 5.48 7.77
N THR A 202 3.65 5.14 8.47
CA THR A 202 4.87 5.95 8.59
C THR A 202 6.13 5.17 8.28
N ALA A 203 6.00 3.86 8.07
CA ALA A 203 7.12 3.01 7.72
C ALA A 203 6.66 1.82 6.87
N GLU A 204 7.56 1.34 6.03
CA GLU A 204 7.38 0.15 5.20
C GLU A 204 8.58 -0.76 5.29
N LYS A 205 8.31 -2.07 5.22
CA LYS A 205 9.39 -3.05 5.18
C LYS A 205 10.12 -3.00 3.83
N GLY A 206 11.42 -3.28 3.87
CA GLY A 206 12.20 -3.51 2.66
C GLY A 206 11.80 -4.82 1.98
N LEU A 207 11.93 -4.84 0.66
CA LEU A 207 11.75 -6.01 -0.18
C LEU A 207 13.05 -6.77 -0.34
N ALA A 208 12.99 -8.10 -0.24
CA ALA A 208 14.12 -9.00 -0.41
C ALA A 208 13.66 -10.32 -1.06
N TRP A 209 13.09 -10.21 -2.26
CA TRP A 209 12.70 -11.40 -3.02
C TRP A 209 13.95 -12.08 -3.57
N MET A 210 14.02 -13.38 -3.37
CA MET A 210 15.21 -14.12 -3.74
C MET A 210 14.90 -15.45 -4.40
N ARG A 211 15.78 -15.85 -5.30
CA ARG A 211 15.86 -17.21 -5.80
C ARG A 211 16.92 -17.97 -5.03
N LEU A 212 16.54 -19.13 -4.53
CA LEU A 212 17.46 -20.09 -3.94
C LEU A 212 17.71 -21.21 -4.94
N THR A 213 18.97 -21.60 -5.09
CA THR A 213 19.35 -22.71 -5.99
C THR A 213 20.29 -23.66 -5.26
N ALA A 214 19.94 -24.94 -5.27
CA ALA A 214 20.82 -25.99 -4.79
C ALA A 214 21.29 -26.87 -5.97
N GLY A 215 22.57 -27.14 -6.00
CA GLY A 215 23.17 -28.09 -6.91
C GLY A 215 23.33 -29.48 -6.27
N GLY A 216 23.42 -30.51 -7.08
CA GLY A 216 23.70 -31.88 -6.65
C GLY A 216 24.12 -32.77 -7.82
N LYS A 217 24.49 -34.00 -7.52
CA LYS A 217 24.90 -34.95 -8.55
C LYS A 217 23.64 -35.64 -9.14
N PRO A 218 23.36 -35.45 -10.45
CA PRO A 218 22.23 -36.14 -11.07
C PRO A 218 22.45 -37.66 -11.15
N GLY A 219 21.36 -38.43 -11.12
CA GLY A 219 21.48 -39.85 -11.16
C GLY A 219 20.15 -40.62 -11.25
N HIS A 220 20.26 -41.94 -11.21
CA HIS A 220 19.09 -42.82 -11.23
C HIS A 220 18.44 -42.90 -9.84
N GLY A 221 17.14 -42.66 -9.76
CA GLY A 221 16.40 -42.54 -8.49
C GLY A 221 16.38 -43.80 -7.61
N SER A 222 16.75 -45.00 -8.14
CA SER A 222 16.84 -46.23 -7.36
C SER A 222 18.21 -46.43 -6.67
N PHE A 223 19.18 -45.54 -6.91
CA PHE A 223 20.50 -45.66 -6.28
C PHE A 223 20.55 -44.85 -4.99
N VAL A 224 21.49 -45.20 -4.11
CA VAL A 224 21.81 -44.39 -2.92
C VAL A 224 22.56 -43.15 -3.35
N HIS A 225 22.10 -42.01 -2.95
CA HIS A 225 22.70 -40.72 -3.26
C HIS A 225 22.92 -39.88 -2.00
N ASP A 226 24.15 -39.45 -1.77
CA ASP A 226 24.52 -38.56 -0.66
C ASP A 226 24.50 -37.08 -1.06
N ASP A 227 24.43 -36.78 -2.38
CA ASP A 227 24.46 -35.42 -2.96
C ASP A 227 23.23 -35.21 -3.83
N ASN A 228 22.10 -34.85 -3.20
CA ASN A 228 20.80 -34.65 -3.85
C ASN A 228 20.37 -33.19 -3.72
N ALA A 229 20.26 -32.48 -4.86
CA ALA A 229 19.86 -31.08 -4.93
C ALA A 229 18.47 -30.82 -4.31
N VAL A 230 17.52 -31.72 -4.55
CA VAL A 230 16.13 -31.60 -4.01
C VAL A 230 16.14 -31.65 -2.49
N THR A 231 16.82 -32.66 -1.91
CA THR A 231 16.89 -32.81 -0.45
C THR A 231 17.57 -31.61 0.21
N ARG A 232 18.67 -31.10 -0.40
CA ARG A 232 19.39 -29.93 0.11
C ARG A 232 18.51 -28.68 0.09
N LEU A 233 17.84 -28.42 -1.02
CA LEU A 233 16.91 -27.29 -1.14
C LEU A 233 15.75 -27.41 -0.19
N CYS A 234 15.05 -28.55 -0.15
CA CYS A 234 13.91 -28.75 0.73
C CYS A 234 14.29 -28.55 2.22
N SER A 235 15.49 -28.94 2.62
CA SER A 235 15.99 -28.72 3.98
C SER A 235 16.15 -27.21 4.29
N ALA A 236 16.62 -26.40 3.35
CA ALA A 236 16.70 -24.95 3.49
C ALA A 236 15.31 -24.30 3.52
N VAL A 237 14.45 -24.70 2.58
CA VAL A 237 13.04 -24.20 2.51
C VAL A 237 12.27 -24.53 3.80
N ALA A 238 12.44 -25.74 4.35
CA ALA A 238 11.79 -26.11 5.61
C ALA A 238 12.31 -25.26 6.80
N ARG A 239 13.62 -24.98 6.87
CA ARG A 239 14.16 -24.08 7.90
C ARG A 239 13.61 -22.66 7.76
N LEU A 240 13.59 -22.11 6.55
CA LEU A 240 13.03 -20.78 6.29
C LEU A 240 11.54 -20.71 6.63
N GLY A 241 10.75 -21.64 6.12
CA GLY A 241 9.29 -21.65 6.32
C GLY A 241 8.85 -21.88 7.77
N SER A 242 9.72 -22.51 8.60
CA SER A 242 9.46 -22.71 10.04
C SER A 242 10.15 -21.68 10.94
N ALA A 243 10.98 -20.80 10.35
CA ALA A 243 11.69 -19.80 11.15
C ALA A 243 10.74 -18.74 11.69
N ARG A 244 10.83 -18.51 13.01
CA ARG A 244 10.23 -17.34 13.63
C ARG A 244 11.34 -16.37 13.99
N LEU A 245 11.54 -15.37 13.14
CA LEU A 245 12.58 -14.37 13.37
C LEU A 245 12.25 -13.51 14.61
N PRO A 246 13.24 -13.00 15.33
CA PRO A 246 13.04 -12.24 16.56
C PRO A 246 12.13 -11.04 16.39
N THR A 247 11.34 -10.73 17.41
CA THR A 247 10.57 -9.49 17.50
C THR A 247 11.52 -8.30 17.58
N THR A 248 11.24 -7.27 16.79
CA THR A 248 11.98 -6.00 16.79
C THR A 248 10.97 -4.86 16.77
N LEU A 249 10.88 -4.13 17.88
CA LEU A 249 9.97 -3.00 17.99
C LEU A 249 10.62 -1.74 17.41
N THR A 250 10.22 -1.35 16.22
CA THR A 250 10.59 -0.06 15.60
C THR A 250 9.90 1.11 16.33
N PRO A 251 10.37 2.37 16.17
CA PRO A 251 9.70 3.52 16.79
C PRO A 251 8.20 3.63 16.49
N PRO A 252 7.72 3.49 15.24
CA PRO A 252 6.28 3.49 14.95
C PRO A 252 5.54 2.39 15.70
N MET A 253 6.09 1.17 15.74
CA MET A 253 5.43 0.05 16.41
C MET A 253 5.40 0.18 17.93
N ARG A 254 6.43 0.78 18.55
CA ARG A 254 6.37 1.13 19.99
C ARG A 254 5.25 2.11 20.29
N SER A 255 5.13 3.17 19.48
CA SER A 255 4.06 4.16 19.63
C SER A 255 2.68 3.57 19.39
N PHE A 256 2.55 2.68 18.41
CA PHE A 256 1.32 1.95 18.14
C PHE A 256 0.90 1.07 19.33
N LEU A 257 1.82 0.25 19.85
CA LEU A 257 1.55 -0.64 20.99
C LEU A 257 1.17 0.16 22.24
N ALA A 258 1.87 1.25 22.54
CA ALA A 258 1.52 2.14 23.65
C ALA A 258 0.11 2.75 23.50
N ALA A 259 -0.29 3.08 22.28
CA ALA A 259 -1.64 3.56 22.00
C ALA A 259 -2.69 2.46 22.20
N VAL A 260 -2.38 1.21 21.85
CA VAL A 260 -3.25 0.04 22.08
C VAL A 260 -3.36 -0.23 23.58
N GLU A 261 -2.26 -0.21 24.34
CA GLU A 261 -2.27 -0.35 25.79
C GLU A 261 -3.23 0.62 26.46
N ASP A 262 -3.07 1.91 26.12
CA ASP A 262 -3.92 2.97 26.67
C ASP A 262 -5.40 2.82 26.25
N ALA A 263 -5.63 2.51 24.97
CA ALA A 263 -6.97 2.40 24.41
C ALA A 263 -7.79 1.24 25.02
N TYR A 264 -7.12 0.11 25.29
CA TYR A 264 -7.76 -1.09 25.85
C TYR A 264 -7.58 -1.23 27.37
N GLY A 265 -6.77 -0.38 28.01
CA GLY A 265 -6.43 -0.48 29.43
C GLY A 265 -5.72 -1.77 29.79
N ILE A 266 -4.76 -2.21 28.96
CA ILE A 266 -4.00 -3.45 29.12
C ILE A 266 -2.50 -3.14 29.16
N GLU A 267 -1.74 -4.09 29.67
CA GLU A 267 -0.26 -4.09 29.55
C GLU A 267 0.13 -5.08 28.46
N ILE A 268 1.06 -4.69 27.60
CA ILE A 268 1.57 -5.51 26.49
C ILE A 268 3.00 -5.96 26.82
N ASP A 269 3.21 -7.27 26.89
CA ASP A 269 4.55 -7.83 26.97
C ASP A 269 5.32 -7.54 25.68
N PRO A 270 6.41 -6.77 25.71
CA PRO A 270 7.18 -6.43 24.52
C PRO A 270 7.84 -7.64 23.85
N ASP A 271 8.01 -8.75 24.58
CA ASP A 271 8.56 -10.00 24.05
C ASP A 271 7.49 -10.88 23.39
N GLU A 272 6.21 -10.72 23.78
CA GLU A 272 5.06 -11.45 23.24
C GLU A 272 3.88 -10.52 22.86
N PRO A 273 4.10 -9.48 22.06
CA PRO A 273 3.08 -8.47 21.75
C PRO A 273 1.87 -9.04 20.98
N GLU A 274 2.03 -10.17 20.29
CA GLU A 274 0.98 -10.79 19.49
C GLU A 274 -0.22 -11.24 20.33
N GLN A 275 -0.06 -11.57 21.58
CA GLN A 275 -1.17 -11.94 22.47
C GLN A 275 -2.15 -10.76 22.67
N ALA A 276 -1.60 -9.55 22.81
CA ALA A 276 -2.41 -8.34 22.92
C ALA A 276 -3.03 -7.94 21.57
N LEU A 277 -2.28 -8.08 20.49
CA LEU A 277 -2.74 -7.76 19.13
C LEU A 277 -3.93 -8.62 18.68
N ALA A 278 -4.11 -9.82 19.23
CA ALA A 278 -5.29 -10.66 18.95
C ALA A 278 -6.62 -9.94 19.25
N ARG A 279 -6.62 -8.93 20.12
CA ARG A 279 -7.79 -8.08 20.43
C ARG A 279 -8.17 -7.13 19.30
N LEU A 280 -7.26 -6.87 18.35
CA LEU A 280 -7.49 -6.02 17.19
C LEU A 280 -8.22 -6.74 16.04
N GLY A 281 -8.69 -7.98 16.27
CA GLY A 281 -9.40 -8.73 15.25
C GLY A 281 -8.51 -9.08 14.04
N SER A 282 -9.06 -9.00 12.83
CA SER A 282 -8.37 -9.40 11.59
C SER A 282 -7.11 -8.61 11.28
N ILE A 283 -7.08 -7.34 11.68
CA ILE A 283 -5.91 -6.46 11.49
C ILE A 283 -4.67 -6.93 12.26
N SER A 284 -4.84 -7.80 13.28
CA SER A 284 -3.75 -8.36 14.06
C SER A 284 -2.70 -9.08 13.21
N ARG A 285 -3.10 -9.68 12.10
CA ARG A 285 -2.19 -10.38 11.18
C ARG A 285 -1.28 -9.39 10.44
N MET A 286 -1.85 -8.28 9.97
CA MET A 286 -1.10 -7.21 9.30
C MET A 286 -0.10 -6.56 10.25
N ILE A 287 -0.54 -6.22 11.46
CA ILE A 287 0.31 -5.63 12.50
C ILE A 287 1.37 -6.62 12.99
N GLY A 288 1.01 -7.90 13.17
CA GLY A 288 1.95 -8.94 13.60
C GLY A 288 3.14 -9.12 12.65
N ALA A 289 2.92 -8.97 11.34
CA ALA A 289 3.98 -9.02 10.34
C ALA A 289 4.93 -7.80 10.43
N ALA A 290 4.47 -6.67 10.97
CA ALA A 290 5.28 -5.46 11.16
C ALA A 290 6.20 -5.51 12.40
N LEU A 291 6.09 -6.56 13.23
CA LEU A 291 6.90 -6.71 14.45
C LEU A 291 8.24 -7.42 14.24
N ARG A 292 8.51 -7.93 13.05
CA ARG A 292 9.71 -8.73 12.76
C ARG A 292 10.06 -8.76 11.28
N ASN A 293 11.28 -9.13 10.97
CA ASN A 293 11.64 -9.57 9.62
C ASN A 293 10.86 -10.84 9.28
N THR A 294 10.54 -11.05 8.02
CA THR A 294 9.79 -12.25 7.57
C THR A 294 10.44 -12.90 6.36
N VAL A 295 10.33 -14.22 6.27
CA VAL A 295 10.82 -15.04 5.15
C VAL A 295 9.79 -16.10 4.84
N ASN A 296 9.24 -16.10 3.63
CA ASN A 296 8.20 -17.01 3.22
C ASN A 296 8.56 -17.67 1.88
N PRO A 297 8.82 -18.99 1.83
CA PRO A 297 8.93 -19.68 0.55
C PRO A 297 7.61 -19.62 -0.21
N THR A 298 7.66 -19.19 -1.47
CA THR A 298 6.46 -18.96 -2.30
C THR A 298 6.40 -19.87 -3.52
N MET A 299 7.56 -20.29 -4.06
CA MET A 299 7.62 -21.19 -5.21
C MET A 299 8.70 -22.26 -4.99
N LEU A 300 8.46 -23.45 -5.55
CA LEU A 300 9.41 -24.57 -5.52
C LEU A 300 9.40 -25.28 -6.87
N ASP A 301 10.57 -25.49 -7.46
CA ASP A 301 10.72 -26.22 -8.72
C ASP A 301 11.90 -27.20 -8.64
N ALA A 302 11.63 -28.49 -8.94
CA ALA A 302 12.62 -29.53 -8.89
C ALA A 302 12.22 -30.78 -9.69
N GLY A 303 13.15 -31.24 -10.54
CA GLY A 303 13.01 -32.48 -11.28
C GLY A 303 12.08 -32.40 -12.49
N TYR A 304 12.15 -33.41 -13.34
CA TYR A 304 11.39 -33.49 -14.59
C TYR A 304 10.90 -34.92 -14.90
N LYS A 305 11.35 -35.92 -14.13
CA LYS A 305 10.98 -37.33 -14.33
C LYS A 305 11.13 -38.11 -13.03
N ALA A 306 10.14 -38.92 -12.70
CA ALA A 306 10.02 -39.63 -11.42
C ALA A 306 11.20 -40.54 -11.03
N ASN A 307 11.94 -41.07 -11.99
CA ASN A 307 13.08 -41.95 -11.72
C ASN A 307 14.45 -41.31 -11.95
N VAL A 308 14.51 -39.96 -12.01
CA VAL A 308 15.76 -39.20 -12.21
C VAL A 308 15.94 -38.22 -11.06
N ILE A 309 17.10 -38.29 -10.42
CA ILE A 309 17.54 -37.25 -9.46
C ILE A 309 18.07 -36.07 -10.28
N PRO A 310 17.48 -34.87 -10.15
CA PRO A 310 17.93 -33.70 -10.91
C PRO A 310 19.26 -33.16 -10.39
N GLY A 311 20.02 -32.51 -11.27
CA GLY A 311 21.28 -31.83 -10.90
C GLY A 311 21.07 -30.49 -10.21
N THR A 312 19.86 -29.92 -10.31
CA THR A 312 19.51 -28.62 -9.70
C THR A 312 18.07 -28.63 -9.18
N ALA A 313 17.83 -27.84 -8.15
CA ALA A 313 16.51 -27.50 -7.63
C ALA A 313 16.47 -26.02 -7.26
N SER A 314 15.33 -25.34 -7.41
CA SER A 314 15.17 -23.93 -7.09
C SER A 314 13.91 -23.63 -6.30
N ALA A 315 13.97 -22.55 -5.53
CA ALA A 315 12.82 -22.01 -4.80
C ALA A 315 12.83 -20.48 -4.88
N THR A 316 11.64 -19.86 -4.83
CA THR A 316 11.51 -18.43 -4.64
C THR A 316 11.07 -18.18 -3.19
N VAL A 317 11.63 -17.14 -2.58
CA VAL A 317 11.33 -16.74 -1.20
C VAL A 317 11.04 -15.25 -1.18
N ASP A 318 9.90 -14.88 -0.59
CA ASP A 318 9.58 -13.49 -0.23
C ASP A 318 10.20 -13.20 1.13
N GLY A 319 11.26 -12.40 1.12
CA GLY A 319 11.90 -11.84 2.30
C GLY A 319 11.46 -10.38 2.49
N ARG A 320 11.22 -9.99 3.75
CA ARG A 320 10.90 -8.62 4.12
C ARG A 320 11.65 -8.24 5.39
N PHE A 321 12.27 -7.05 5.41
CA PHE A 321 13.03 -6.57 6.56
C PHE A 321 12.53 -5.22 7.04
N LEU A 322 12.59 -4.99 8.35
CA LEU A 322 12.23 -3.74 8.99
C LEU A 322 13.27 -2.65 8.72
N TYR A 323 12.87 -1.39 8.82
CA TYR A 323 13.78 -0.26 8.70
C TYR A 323 14.95 -0.39 9.68
N GLY A 324 16.17 -0.19 9.19
CA GLY A 324 17.41 -0.35 9.94
C GLY A 324 17.78 -1.80 10.34
N GLN A 325 17.06 -2.81 9.79
CA GLN A 325 17.29 -4.22 10.11
C GLN A 325 17.85 -5.04 8.93
N GLU A 326 18.30 -4.41 7.86
CA GLU A 326 18.76 -5.10 6.65
C GLU A 326 19.97 -6.00 6.94
N GLU A 327 21.01 -5.50 7.63
CA GLU A 327 22.18 -6.29 7.98
C GLU A 327 21.84 -7.46 8.92
N GLU A 328 20.92 -7.24 9.86
CA GLU A 328 20.43 -8.31 10.76
C GLU A 328 19.67 -9.36 9.97
N PHE A 329 18.80 -8.94 9.03
CA PHE A 329 18.07 -9.83 8.15
C PHE A 329 19.03 -10.71 7.32
N GLU A 330 20.08 -10.12 6.75
CA GLU A 330 21.11 -10.85 6.02
C GLU A 330 21.81 -11.91 6.91
N ARG A 331 22.14 -11.58 8.15
CA ARG A 331 22.73 -12.53 9.10
C ARG A 331 21.76 -13.67 9.43
N GLN A 332 20.48 -13.36 9.65
CA GLN A 332 19.43 -14.34 9.92
C GLN A 332 19.26 -15.31 8.74
N LEU A 333 19.22 -14.77 7.51
CA LEU A 333 19.14 -15.57 6.29
C LEU A 333 20.35 -16.51 6.16
N ALA A 334 21.55 -16.01 6.31
CA ALA A 334 22.77 -16.81 6.19
C ALA A 334 22.75 -18.02 7.14
N GLY A 335 22.24 -17.85 8.36
CA GLY A 335 22.08 -18.94 9.33
C GLY A 335 21.03 -19.99 8.93
N LEU A 336 20.02 -19.60 8.15
CA LEU A 336 18.92 -20.47 7.75
C LEU A 336 19.18 -21.23 6.43
N LEU A 337 19.93 -20.65 5.50
CA LEU A 337 20.16 -21.25 4.18
C LEU A 337 20.95 -22.56 4.26
N GLY A 338 22.03 -22.60 5.07
CA GLY A 338 22.92 -23.75 5.17
C GLY A 338 23.86 -23.88 3.98
N GLU A 339 24.72 -24.92 4.02
CA GLU A 339 25.72 -25.13 2.99
C GLU A 339 25.14 -25.62 1.65
N GLY A 340 25.74 -25.16 0.54
CA GLY A 340 25.42 -25.62 -0.82
C GLY A 340 24.10 -25.07 -1.39
N VAL A 341 23.50 -24.07 -0.77
CA VAL A 341 22.37 -23.30 -1.32
C VAL A 341 22.89 -21.91 -1.70
N GLN A 342 22.74 -21.56 -2.96
CA GLN A 342 23.07 -20.25 -3.49
C GLN A 342 21.86 -19.35 -3.47
N ARG A 343 22.04 -18.06 -3.24
CA ARG A 343 21.02 -17.04 -3.25
C ARG A 343 21.31 -16.01 -4.34
N GLU A 344 20.27 -15.63 -5.07
CA GLU A 344 20.23 -14.53 -6.02
C GLU A 344 19.08 -13.62 -5.68
N TRP A 345 19.29 -12.30 -5.60
CA TRP A 345 18.21 -11.33 -5.45
C TRP A 345 17.42 -11.19 -6.74
N LEU A 346 16.11 -11.38 -6.67
CA LEU A 346 15.16 -11.08 -7.75
C LEU A 346 14.71 -9.62 -7.66
N VAL A 347 14.38 -9.20 -6.45
CA VAL A 347 14.07 -7.81 -6.10
C VAL A 347 14.72 -7.53 -4.74
N HIS A 348 15.38 -6.39 -4.65
CA HIS A 348 15.93 -5.90 -3.39
C HIS A 348 15.72 -4.38 -3.32
N ASP A 349 14.85 -3.94 -2.40
CA ASP A 349 14.53 -2.53 -2.24
C ASP A 349 14.50 -2.14 -0.77
N GLN A 350 14.81 -0.86 -0.49
CA GLN A 350 14.97 -0.34 0.86
C GLN A 350 13.70 -0.41 1.70
N ALA A 351 13.87 -0.54 3.01
CA ALA A 351 12.84 -0.18 3.98
C ALA A 351 12.85 1.33 4.18
N VAL A 352 11.69 1.91 4.46
CA VAL A 352 11.54 3.35 4.64
C VAL A 352 10.83 3.65 5.96
N GLU A 353 11.18 4.77 6.59
CA GLU A 353 10.55 5.24 7.82
C GLU A 353 10.59 6.76 7.90
N THR A 354 9.46 7.38 8.18
CA THR A 354 9.34 8.80 8.51
C THR A 354 8.86 8.99 9.94
N THR A 355 9.21 10.09 10.57
CA THR A 355 8.77 10.40 11.94
C THR A 355 7.31 10.81 11.98
N PHE A 356 6.58 10.37 13.00
CA PHE A 356 5.17 10.73 13.21
C PHE A 356 5.07 12.02 14.02
N ASP A 357 5.49 13.13 13.41
CA ASP A 357 5.52 14.46 14.01
C ASP A 357 5.41 15.59 12.97
N GLY A 358 5.24 16.79 13.47
CA GLY A 358 5.26 18.00 12.67
C GLY A 358 3.90 18.46 12.14
N PRO A 359 3.88 19.61 11.46
CA PRO A 359 2.62 20.28 11.07
C PRO A 359 1.69 19.42 10.20
N LEU A 360 2.25 18.56 9.35
CA LEU A 360 1.44 17.69 8.48
C LEU A 360 0.69 16.64 9.31
N VAL A 361 1.37 16.00 10.26
CA VAL A 361 0.76 15.01 11.17
C VAL A 361 -0.27 15.67 12.09
N ASP A 362 0.02 16.87 12.59
CA ASP A 362 -0.92 17.65 13.39
C ASP A 362 -2.19 17.97 12.59
N ALA A 363 -2.04 18.33 11.30
CA ALA A 363 -3.18 18.59 10.41
C ALA A 363 -4.00 17.34 10.13
N MET A 364 -3.37 16.16 9.93
CA MET A 364 -4.06 14.86 9.81
C MET A 364 -4.90 14.58 11.06
N GLY A 365 -4.29 14.72 12.25
CA GLY A 365 -4.96 14.49 13.53
C GLY A 365 -6.14 15.44 13.77
N ALA A 366 -5.96 16.73 13.47
CA ALA A 366 -6.99 17.74 13.60
C ALA A 366 -8.17 17.49 12.64
N ALA A 367 -7.87 17.12 11.39
CA ALA A 367 -8.89 16.82 10.37
C ALA A 367 -9.73 15.60 10.76
N LEU A 368 -9.08 14.51 11.20
CA LEU A 368 -9.78 13.31 11.69
C LEU A 368 -10.67 13.64 12.88
N LYS A 369 -10.15 14.37 13.86
CA LYS A 369 -10.88 14.70 15.08
C LYS A 369 -12.05 15.64 14.83
N ALA A 370 -12.00 16.49 13.81
CA ALA A 370 -13.10 17.36 13.42
C ALA A 370 -14.28 16.60 12.79
N GLU A 371 -14.06 15.41 12.23
CA GLU A 371 -15.10 14.57 11.62
C GLU A 371 -15.49 13.37 12.51
N ASP A 372 -14.65 13.03 13.49
CA ASP A 372 -14.86 11.96 14.44
C ASP A 372 -14.25 12.32 15.80
N ASP A 373 -15.06 12.74 16.76
CA ASP A 373 -14.63 13.13 18.11
C ASP A 373 -13.81 12.01 18.82
N GLY A 374 -14.09 10.75 18.48
CA GLY A 374 -13.40 9.58 19.01
C GLY A 374 -12.09 9.23 18.27
N ALA A 375 -11.69 10.02 17.29
CA ALA A 375 -10.50 9.72 16.49
C ALA A 375 -9.22 9.90 17.30
N ARG A 376 -8.34 8.90 17.19
CA ARG A 376 -6.97 8.94 17.69
C ARG A 376 -6.02 8.43 16.60
N PRO A 377 -5.29 9.30 15.91
CA PRO A 377 -4.30 8.88 14.93
C PRO A 377 -3.11 8.20 15.64
N VAL A 378 -2.62 7.11 15.04
CA VAL A 378 -1.51 6.32 15.57
C VAL A 378 -0.59 5.89 14.41
N PRO A 379 0.73 5.98 14.56
CA PRO A 379 1.65 5.52 13.52
C PRO A 379 1.68 4.00 13.49
N PHE A 380 1.93 3.43 12.31
CA PHE A 380 2.23 2.02 12.19
C PHE A 380 3.21 1.72 11.04
N THR A 381 3.80 0.53 11.08
CA THR A 381 4.66 0.01 10.01
C THR A 381 3.85 -0.93 9.13
N MET A 382 3.82 -0.67 7.84
CA MET A 382 3.24 -1.58 6.86
C MET A 382 4.21 -2.73 6.55
N SER A 383 3.68 -3.93 6.43
CA SER A 383 4.48 -5.12 6.09
C SER A 383 4.75 -5.27 4.59
N GLY A 384 3.98 -4.59 3.75
CA GLY A 384 4.15 -4.48 2.31
C GLY A 384 5.12 -3.35 1.92
N GLY A 385 4.98 -2.88 0.70
CA GLY A 385 5.65 -1.70 0.16
C GLY A 385 4.68 -0.97 -0.75
N THR A 386 4.87 0.32 -0.94
CA THR A 386 4.11 1.18 -1.83
C THR A 386 5.04 1.99 -2.72
N ASP A 387 4.47 2.78 -3.60
CA ASP A 387 5.20 3.77 -4.42
C ASP A 387 5.90 4.87 -3.60
N ALA A 388 5.59 5.02 -2.32
CA ALA A 388 6.28 5.94 -1.41
C ALA A 388 7.79 5.78 -1.45
N LYS A 389 8.31 4.54 -1.59
CA LYS A 389 9.74 4.26 -1.74
C LYS A 389 10.38 4.98 -2.93
N SER A 390 9.62 5.19 -3.99
CA SER A 390 10.10 5.93 -5.16
C SER A 390 10.17 7.42 -4.86
N PHE A 391 9.16 8.00 -4.22
CA PHE A 391 9.12 9.43 -3.91
C PHE A 391 10.09 9.83 -2.78
N GLU A 392 10.35 8.94 -1.82
CA GLU A 392 11.38 9.16 -0.79
C GLU A 392 12.79 9.33 -1.38
N ARG A 393 13.07 8.80 -2.57
CA ARG A 393 14.34 9.05 -3.30
C ARG A 393 14.55 10.52 -3.66
N LEU A 394 13.46 11.30 -3.76
CA LEU A 394 13.49 12.75 -3.93
C LEU A 394 13.58 13.50 -2.58
N GLY A 395 13.68 12.79 -1.46
CA GLY A 395 13.77 13.37 -0.11
C GLY A 395 12.43 13.75 0.50
N MET A 396 11.30 13.25 -0.02
CA MET A 396 9.98 13.50 0.54
C MET A 396 9.74 12.65 1.79
N ARG A 397 9.03 13.22 2.76
CA ARG A 397 8.44 12.49 3.88
C ARG A 397 7.10 11.90 3.41
N CYS A 398 7.01 10.57 3.34
CA CYS A 398 5.84 9.89 2.82
C CYS A 398 4.99 9.29 3.96
N PHE A 399 3.67 9.39 3.84
CA PHE A 399 2.70 8.87 4.80
C PHE A 399 1.58 8.14 4.06
N GLY A 400 1.15 6.98 4.58
CA GLY A 400 -0.12 6.40 4.16
C GLY A 400 -1.26 7.09 4.91
N PHE A 401 -2.10 7.82 4.15
CA PHE A 401 -3.23 8.57 4.70
C PHE A 401 -4.39 8.66 3.71
N SER A 402 -5.14 7.56 3.58
CA SER A 402 -6.42 7.45 2.89
C SER A 402 -7.53 7.30 3.94
N PRO A 403 -8.11 8.40 4.45
CA PRO A 403 -8.93 8.37 5.65
C PRO A 403 -10.30 7.71 5.41
N LEU A 404 -10.55 6.59 6.10
CA LEU A 404 -11.81 5.86 6.06
C LEU A 404 -12.31 5.56 7.48
N ARG A 405 -13.55 5.94 7.78
CA ARG A 405 -14.24 5.47 8.99
C ARG A 405 -14.96 4.17 8.67
N LEU A 406 -14.41 3.06 9.14
CA LEU A 406 -14.89 1.73 8.82
C LEU A 406 -15.93 1.21 9.81
N PRO A 407 -16.94 0.43 9.35
CA PRO A 407 -17.80 -0.34 10.23
C PRO A 407 -16.97 -1.32 11.09
N PRO A 408 -17.31 -1.51 12.39
CA PRO A 408 -16.53 -2.34 13.30
C PRO A 408 -16.52 -3.83 12.95
N ASP A 409 -17.50 -4.29 12.18
CA ASP A 409 -17.68 -5.68 11.73
C ASP A 409 -17.10 -5.96 10.35
N LEU A 410 -16.56 -4.95 9.67
CA LEU A 410 -15.92 -5.14 8.36
C LEU A 410 -14.50 -5.71 8.54
N ASP A 411 -14.25 -6.90 8.02
CA ASP A 411 -12.91 -7.48 7.91
C ASP A 411 -12.12 -6.78 6.78
N PHE A 412 -11.75 -5.52 7.02
CA PHE A 412 -11.12 -4.66 6.03
C PHE A 412 -9.78 -5.20 5.55
N ALA A 413 -8.97 -5.76 6.47
CA ALA A 413 -7.66 -6.30 6.12
C ALA A 413 -7.73 -7.49 5.16
N SER A 414 -8.83 -8.25 5.14
CA SER A 414 -9.01 -9.37 4.22
C SER A 414 -9.42 -8.96 2.81
N LEU A 415 -9.78 -7.68 2.61
CA LEU A 415 -10.21 -7.17 1.31
C LEU A 415 -9.03 -6.84 0.39
N PHE A 416 -7.85 -6.47 0.95
CA PHE A 416 -6.65 -6.26 0.17
C PHE A 416 -6.25 -7.54 -0.59
N HIS A 417 -6.22 -7.49 -1.91
CA HIS A 417 -6.01 -8.63 -2.80
C HIS A 417 -7.01 -9.78 -2.62
N GLY A 418 -8.04 -9.58 -1.79
CA GLY A 418 -9.08 -10.57 -1.49
C GLY A 418 -10.15 -10.70 -2.58
N ILE A 419 -11.13 -11.57 -2.34
CA ILE A 419 -12.36 -11.67 -3.11
C ILE A 419 -13.44 -10.77 -2.49
N ASP A 420 -14.42 -10.35 -3.30
CA ASP A 420 -15.52 -9.50 -2.84
C ASP A 420 -15.04 -8.19 -2.18
N GLU A 421 -13.96 -7.64 -2.72
CA GLU A 421 -13.40 -6.34 -2.32
C GLU A 421 -14.45 -5.25 -2.47
N ARG A 422 -14.60 -4.43 -1.43
CA ARG A 422 -15.64 -3.40 -1.38
C ARG A 422 -15.35 -2.35 -0.33
N VAL A 423 -15.80 -1.12 -0.58
CA VAL A 423 -15.66 0.00 0.36
C VAL A 423 -17.03 0.60 0.68
N PRO A 424 -17.31 0.96 1.96
CA PRO A 424 -18.56 1.63 2.30
C PRO A 424 -18.63 3.05 1.67
N VAL A 425 -19.75 3.40 1.04
CA VAL A 425 -19.95 4.74 0.46
C VAL A 425 -19.84 5.84 1.53
N GLU A 426 -20.32 5.59 2.73
CA GLU A 426 -20.21 6.56 3.85
C GLU A 426 -18.76 6.75 4.31
N SER A 427 -17.90 5.71 4.17
CA SER A 427 -16.47 5.85 4.45
C SER A 427 -15.77 6.73 3.41
N LEU A 428 -16.14 6.64 2.13
CA LEU A 428 -15.66 7.54 1.08
C LEU A 428 -16.07 8.99 1.35
N ARG A 429 -17.34 9.23 1.72
CA ARG A 429 -17.85 10.56 2.07
C ARG A 429 -17.12 11.14 3.28
N PHE A 430 -16.88 10.31 4.31
CA PHE A 430 -16.06 10.69 5.45
C PHE A 430 -14.64 11.06 5.01
N GLY A 431 -14.01 10.25 4.16
CA GLY A 431 -12.67 10.48 3.65
C GLY A 431 -12.53 11.81 2.92
N ILE A 432 -13.48 12.16 2.06
CA ILE A 432 -13.50 13.47 1.38
C ILE A 432 -13.54 14.62 2.38
N ARG A 433 -14.37 14.55 3.42
CA ARG A 433 -14.45 15.63 4.44
C ARG A 433 -13.15 15.76 5.21
N VAL A 434 -12.51 14.64 5.57
CA VAL A 434 -11.20 14.64 6.24
C VAL A 434 -10.11 15.18 5.31
N LEU A 435 -10.05 14.72 4.05
CA LEU A 435 -9.07 15.20 3.08
C LEU A 435 -9.21 16.70 2.79
N ASP A 436 -10.44 17.23 2.64
CA ASP A 436 -10.65 18.67 2.45
C ASP A 436 -10.11 19.48 3.63
N ARG A 437 -10.44 19.08 4.87
CA ARG A 437 -9.95 19.76 6.08
C ARG A 437 -8.44 19.71 6.17
N PHE A 438 -7.88 18.53 5.93
CA PHE A 438 -6.44 18.29 5.98
C PHE A 438 -5.70 19.12 4.94
N LEU A 439 -6.06 19.01 3.67
CA LEU A 439 -5.37 19.70 2.56
C LEU A 439 -5.56 21.22 2.58
N ARG A 440 -6.57 21.72 3.28
CA ARG A 440 -6.78 23.16 3.51
C ARG A 440 -6.11 23.69 4.78
N ALA A 441 -5.57 22.82 5.61
CA ALA A 441 -4.89 23.20 6.86
C ALA A 441 -3.36 23.08 6.75
N CYS A 442 -2.85 22.25 5.87
CA CYS A 442 -1.41 21.97 5.75
C CYS A 442 -0.62 22.90 4.82
#